data_1018edb1176b7b50f118621a00d48855
#
_entry.id   1018edb1176b7b50f118621a00d48855
#
_cell.length_a   1.000
_cell.length_b   1.000
_cell.length_c   1.000
_cell.angle_alpha   90.00
_cell.angle_beta   90.00
_cell.angle_gamma   90.00
#
_symmetry.space_group_name_H-M   'P 1'
#
loop_
_entity.id
_entity.type
_entity.pdbx_description
1 polymer ?
#
loop_
_entity_poly.entity_id
_entity_poly.type
_entity_poly.pdbx_seq_one_letter_code
_entity_poly.pdbx_strand_id
1 'polypeptide(L)'
;NAFGINMIQGYGMTENSPIISVSKDRYSKAASAGLPLPGLDVRINNPDENGIGEIICKGDSVMLGYYDDPEETSKVLKDGWLYTGDLGYFDKDGFLYISGRQKNVIVTKNGKNIFPEEVEFTLLQSPYIKEVVVWGLDDEKSGDTVIYADIFPDCDALKESYGDLTSDGIRNVIEGEVDNA
;
A
#
# COMPACT_ATOMS: atom_id res chain seq x y z
N ASN A 1 -22.05 0.20 7.13
CA ASN A 1 -21.66 0.78 8.43
C ASN A 1 -22.39 0.05 9.55
N ALA A 2 -21.88 -1.14 9.95
CA ALA A 2 -22.55 -2.04 10.90
C ALA A 2 -22.70 -1.42 12.31
N PHE A 3 -21.90 -0.38 12.64
CA PHE A 3 -21.87 0.25 13.97
C PHE A 3 -22.35 1.70 13.99
N GLY A 4 -22.85 2.26 12.87
CA GLY A 4 -23.24 3.66 12.79
C GLY A 4 -22.07 4.66 12.95
N ILE A 5 -20.82 4.20 12.89
CA ILE A 5 -19.60 5.03 13.03
C ILE A 5 -19.14 5.44 11.65
N ASN A 6 -18.98 6.74 11.42
CA ASN A 6 -18.34 7.24 10.20
C ASN A 6 -16.84 7.04 10.30
N MET A 7 -16.29 6.24 9.38
CA MET A 7 -14.85 6.08 9.23
C MET A 7 -14.36 7.04 8.15
N ILE A 8 -13.37 7.85 8.49
CA ILE A 8 -12.67 8.76 7.56
C ILE A 8 -11.28 8.19 7.35
N GLN A 9 -10.94 7.94 6.10
CA GLN A 9 -9.61 7.49 5.70
C GLN A 9 -8.81 8.68 5.19
N GLY A 10 -7.53 8.73 5.52
CA GLY A 10 -6.60 9.77 5.05
C GLY A 10 -5.24 9.19 4.77
N TYR A 11 -4.47 9.90 3.97
CA TYR A 11 -3.09 9.63 3.65
C TYR A 11 -2.25 10.85 3.92
N GLY A 12 -1.03 10.62 4.39
CA GLY A 12 -0.07 11.68 4.63
C GLY A 12 1.20 11.16 5.28
N MET A 13 2.11 12.09 5.54
CA MET A 13 3.42 11.82 6.11
C MET A 13 3.91 13.03 6.91
N THR A 14 4.86 12.80 7.79
CA THR A 14 5.42 13.85 8.68
C THR A 14 5.96 15.03 7.88
N GLU A 15 6.58 14.76 6.73
CA GLU A 15 7.17 15.73 5.82
C GLU A 15 6.15 16.70 5.18
N ASN A 16 4.85 16.40 5.30
CA ASN A 16 3.75 17.25 4.82
C ASN A 16 2.83 17.76 5.95
N SER A 17 3.17 17.67 7.22
CA SER A 17 2.53 18.28 8.41
C SER A 17 1.03 17.96 8.63
N PRO A 18 0.52 16.78 8.74
CA PRO A 18 0.94 15.50 8.17
C PRO A 18 0.08 15.02 6.98
N ILE A 19 -1.09 15.67 6.68
CA ILE A 19 -2.13 15.13 5.79
C ILE A 19 -1.97 15.63 4.36
N ILE A 20 -1.97 14.72 3.40
CA ILE A 20 -1.96 14.99 1.95
C ILE A 20 -3.37 14.88 1.38
N SER A 21 -4.10 13.81 1.73
CA SER A 21 -5.46 13.60 1.27
C SER A 21 -6.35 13.03 2.37
N VAL A 22 -7.65 13.22 2.25
CA VAL A 22 -8.63 12.74 3.24
C VAL A 22 -9.99 12.47 2.59
N SER A 23 -10.68 11.43 3.05
CA SER A 23 -12.08 11.18 2.71
C SER A 23 -12.98 12.19 3.41
N LYS A 24 -14.02 12.66 2.72
CA LYS A 24 -15.06 13.49 3.34
C LYS A 24 -16.21 12.59 3.78
N ASP A 25 -16.83 12.97 4.90
CA ASP A 25 -18.09 12.35 5.34
C ASP A 25 -19.10 12.34 4.19
N ARG A 26 -19.76 11.19 3.93
CA ARG A 26 -20.71 10.96 2.84
C ARG A 26 -20.17 11.11 1.41
N TYR A 27 -18.90 11.46 1.22
CA TYR A 27 -18.25 11.51 -0.08
C TYR A 27 -16.90 10.81 0.03
N SER A 28 -16.96 9.49 0.12
CA SER A 28 -15.82 8.60 0.22
C SER A 28 -15.99 7.44 -0.76
N LYS A 29 -14.87 6.90 -1.20
CA LYS A 29 -14.83 5.66 -2.00
C LYS A 29 -14.05 4.61 -1.22
N ALA A 30 -14.51 3.38 -1.30
CA ALA A 30 -13.80 2.25 -0.68
C ALA A 30 -12.37 2.17 -1.21
N ALA A 31 -11.44 1.81 -0.34
CA ALA A 31 -9.99 1.70 -0.60
C ALA A 31 -9.28 2.99 -1.04
N SER A 32 -9.98 4.13 -1.21
CA SER A 32 -9.30 5.38 -1.54
C SER A 32 -8.81 6.11 -0.30
N ALA A 33 -7.69 6.80 -0.45
CA ALA A 33 -7.16 7.73 0.56
C ALA A 33 -7.87 9.10 0.57
N GLY A 34 -8.95 9.26 -0.22
CA GLY A 34 -9.75 10.47 -0.29
C GLY A 34 -9.26 11.46 -1.35
N LEU A 35 -9.65 12.72 -1.18
CA LEU A 35 -9.28 13.83 -2.06
C LEU A 35 -8.11 14.60 -1.48
N PRO A 36 -7.22 15.18 -2.32
CA PRO A 36 -6.18 16.11 -1.86
C PRO A 36 -6.75 17.25 -1.02
N LEU A 37 -5.98 17.68 -0.01
CA LEU A 37 -6.37 18.83 0.79
C LEU A 37 -6.37 20.11 -0.05
N PRO A 38 -7.31 21.03 0.18
CA PRO A 38 -7.30 22.34 -0.44
C PRO A 38 -5.99 23.10 -0.14
N GLY A 39 -5.39 23.69 -1.17
CA GLY A 39 -4.12 24.41 -1.07
C GLY A 39 -2.88 23.55 -1.24
N LEU A 40 -3.04 22.24 -1.40
CA LEU A 40 -1.96 21.32 -1.73
C LEU A 40 -2.11 20.86 -3.19
N ASP A 41 -1.07 21.07 -4.00
CA ASP A 41 -0.98 20.48 -5.34
C ASP A 41 -0.42 19.07 -5.19
N VAL A 42 -1.20 18.06 -5.61
CA VAL A 42 -0.81 16.64 -5.55
C VAL A 42 -0.86 16.06 -6.94
N ARG A 43 0.22 15.39 -7.34
CA ARG A 43 0.36 14.83 -8.69
C ARG A 43 0.93 13.43 -8.64
N ILE A 44 0.73 12.69 -9.72
CA ILE A 44 1.40 11.43 -10.00
C ILE A 44 2.57 11.73 -10.95
N ASN A 45 3.76 11.48 -10.48
CA ASN A 45 5.00 11.68 -11.22
C ASN A 45 5.37 10.42 -11.99
N ASN A 46 5.68 10.57 -13.28
CA ASN A 46 6.05 9.48 -14.20
C ASN A 46 5.10 8.27 -14.13
N PRO A 47 3.78 8.46 -14.38
CA PRO A 47 2.84 7.36 -14.34
C PRO A 47 3.13 6.33 -15.44
N ASP A 48 2.94 5.05 -15.10
CA ASP A 48 2.99 3.93 -16.04
C ASP A 48 1.71 3.87 -16.91
N GLU A 49 1.57 2.80 -17.70
CA GLU A 49 0.41 2.57 -18.58
C GLU A 49 -0.92 2.43 -17.82
N ASN A 50 -0.89 2.09 -16.52
CA ASN A 50 -2.04 1.98 -15.63
C ASN A 50 -2.31 3.29 -14.87
N GLY A 51 -1.48 4.32 -15.08
CA GLY A 51 -1.56 5.59 -14.39
C GLY A 51 -0.93 5.59 -13.00
N ILE A 52 -0.22 4.53 -12.62
CA ILE A 52 0.45 4.39 -11.33
C ILE A 52 1.84 5.02 -11.43
N GLY A 53 2.15 5.92 -10.50
CA GLY A 53 3.45 6.56 -10.39
C GLY A 53 3.68 7.12 -9.01
N GLU A 54 4.83 7.77 -8.80
CA GLU A 54 5.15 8.34 -7.50
C GLU A 54 4.23 9.53 -7.17
N ILE A 55 3.65 9.50 -5.98
CA ILE A 55 2.86 10.60 -5.45
C ILE A 55 3.82 11.72 -5.06
N ILE A 56 3.64 12.90 -5.65
CA ILE A 56 4.38 14.10 -5.26
C ILE A 56 3.42 15.19 -4.85
N CYS A 57 3.83 16.03 -3.89
CA CYS A 57 2.99 17.13 -3.46
C CYS A 57 3.78 18.43 -3.25
N LYS A 58 3.07 19.57 -3.37
CA LYS A 58 3.62 20.91 -3.21
C LYS A 58 2.59 21.81 -2.54
N GLY A 59 3.00 22.56 -1.52
CA GLY A 59 2.16 23.51 -0.80
C GLY A 59 2.81 23.97 0.49
N ASP A 60 2.12 24.83 1.24
CA ASP A 60 2.64 25.46 2.46
C ASP A 60 2.81 24.46 3.63
N SER A 61 2.19 23.29 3.55
CA SER A 61 2.33 22.22 4.55
C SER A 61 3.57 21.37 4.39
N VAL A 62 4.23 21.46 3.21
CA VAL A 62 5.47 20.71 2.96
C VAL A 62 6.60 21.25 3.83
N MET A 63 7.36 20.35 4.43
CA MET A 63 8.52 20.69 5.28
C MET A 63 9.55 21.55 4.54
N LEU A 64 10.34 22.31 5.29
CA LEU A 64 11.49 23.04 4.75
C LEU A 64 12.70 22.12 4.47
N GLY A 65 12.76 20.99 5.15
CA GLY A 65 13.82 19.99 5.03
C GLY A 65 14.03 19.24 6.34
N TYR A 66 14.91 18.24 6.30
CA TYR A 66 15.36 17.53 7.49
C TYR A 66 16.36 18.37 8.26
N TYR A 67 16.30 18.30 9.59
CA TYR A 67 17.17 19.08 10.47
C TYR A 67 18.63 18.64 10.28
N ASP A 68 19.48 19.61 9.95
CA ASP A 68 20.93 19.44 9.73
C ASP A 68 21.30 18.33 8.74
N ASP A 69 20.39 18.00 7.80
CA ASP A 69 20.60 16.98 6.77
C ASP A 69 20.16 17.48 5.39
N PRO A 70 20.98 18.32 4.74
CA PRO A 70 20.68 18.82 3.41
C PRO A 70 20.79 17.73 2.33
N GLU A 71 21.59 16.67 2.58
CA GLU A 71 21.72 15.57 1.63
C GLU A 71 20.43 14.78 1.51
N GLU A 72 19.87 14.30 2.62
CA GLU A 72 18.57 13.59 2.61
C GLU A 72 17.45 14.54 2.17
N THR A 73 17.48 15.82 2.56
CA THR A 73 16.52 16.81 2.08
C THR A 73 16.49 16.89 0.56
N SER A 74 17.65 16.95 -0.09
CA SER A 74 17.74 17.07 -1.54
C SER A 74 17.24 15.84 -2.31
N LYS A 75 17.19 14.68 -1.66
CA LYS A 75 16.64 13.45 -2.25
C LYS A 75 15.12 13.52 -2.38
N VAL A 76 14.46 14.14 -1.42
CA VAL A 76 12.99 14.14 -1.33
C VAL A 76 12.34 15.50 -1.69
N LEU A 77 13.09 16.62 -1.63
CA LEU A 77 12.60 17.95 -2.01
C LEU A 77 13.31 18.44 -3.28
N LYS A 78 12.55 18.60 -4.37
CA LYS A 78 13.06 19.09 -5.65
C LYS A 78 12.12 20.16 -6.21
N ASP A 79 12.61 21.37 -6.43
CA ASP A 79 11.84 22.49 -6.99
C ASP A 79 10.56 22.81 -6.22
N GLY A 80 10.57 22.58 -4.92
CA GLY A 80 9.44 22.77 -4.01
C GLY A 80 8.42 21.64 -4.03
N TRP A 81 8.70 20.54 -4.72
CA TRP A 81 7.91 19.31 -4.68
C TRP A 81 8.52 18.33 -3.68
N LEU A 82 7.66 17.77 -2.83
CA LEU A 82 7.98 16.63 -1.97
C LEU A 82 7.71 15.34 -2.74
N TYR A 83 8.72 14.53 -2.89
CA TYR A 83 8.70 13.18 -3.43
C TYR A 83 8.47 12.21 -2.28
N THR A 84 7.28 11.59 -2.25
CA THR A 84 6.86 10.83 -1.07
C THR A 84 7.47 9.43 -0.99
N GLY A 85 7.92 8.89 -2.12
CA GLY A 85 8.34 7.50 -2.26
C GLY A 85 7.17 6.51 -2.22
N ASP A 86 5.92 7.01 -2.17
CA ASP A 86 4.71 6.21 -2.27
C ASP A 86 4.19 6.21 -3.70
N LEU A 87 3.70 5.07 -4.18
CA LEU A 87 3.09 4.92 -5.49
C LEU A 87 1.58 4.93 -5.38
N GLY A 88 0.95 5.50 -6.39
CA GLY A 88 -0.51 5.56 -6.44
C GLY A 88 -1.03 6.16 -7.73
N TYR A 89 -2.34 6.34 -7.80
CA TYR A 89 -3.02 6.90 -8.95
C TYR A 89 -4.26 7.69 -8.53
N PHE A 90 -4.75 8.53 -9.41
CA PHE A 90 -6.05 9.20 -9.27
C PHE A 90 -7.09 8.51 -10.12
N ASP A 91 -8.29 8.33 -9.58
CA ASP A 91 -9.43 7.97 -10.41
C ASP A 91 -9.99 9.20 -11.15
N LYS A 92 -10.97 8.95 -12.04
CA LYS A 92 -11.64 10.00 -12.82
C LYS A 92 -12.35 11.09 -11.99
N ASP A 93 -12.67 10.81 -10.75
CA ASP A 93 -13.34 11.73 -9.84
C ASP A 93 -12.35 12.44 -8.90
N GLY A 94 -11.04 12.19 -9.07
CA GLY A 94 -9.94 12.82 -8.36
C GLY A 94 -9.65 12.20 -6.99
N PHE A 95 -10.15 11.00 -6.70
CA PHE A 95 -9.80 10.27 -5.50
C PHE A 95 -8.43 9.63 -5.66
N LEU A 96 -7.59 9.77 -4.62
CA LEU A 96 -6.25 9.19 -4.56
C LEU A 96 -6.33 7.74 -4.06
N TYR A 97 -5.63 6.85 -4.74
CA TYR A 97 -5.42 5.46 -4.34
C TYR A 97 -3.93 5.21 -4.16
N ILE A 98 -3.57 4.52 -3.07
CA ILE A 98 -2.19 4.15 -2.76
C ILE A 98 -1.99 2.70 -3.17
N SER A 99 -0.99 2.44 -4.02
CA SER A 99 -0.66 1.09 -4.48
C SER A 99 0.45 0.45 -3.64
N GLY A 100 1.38 1.24 -3.09
CA GLY A 100 2.46 0.75 -2.25
C GLY A 100 3.65 1.69 -2.16
N ARG A 101 4.78 1.17 -1.67
CA ARG A 101 6.05 1.90 -1.58
C ARG A 101 6.92 1.63 -2.80
N GLN A 102 7.51 2.68 -3.38
CA GLN A 102 8.39 2.56 -4.55
C GLN A 102 9.55 1.59 -4.33
N LYS A 103 10.17 1.61 -3.14
CA LYS A 103 11.28 0.72 -2.80
C LYS A 103 10.88 -0.72 -2.46
N ASN A 104 9.58 -0.99 -2.29
CA ASN A 104 9.06 -2.32 -2.01
C ASN A 104 8.57 -3.03 -3.28
N VAL A 105 8.45 -2.31 -4.41
CA VAL A 105 7.97 -2.89 -5.67
C VAL A 105 8.86 -4.05 -6.09
N ILE A 106 8.24 -5.19 -6.32
CA ILE A 106 8.89 -6.37 -6.86
C ILE A 106 8.79 -6.29 -8.39
N VAL A 107 9.93 -6.18 -9.05
CA VAL A 107 9.98 -6.12 -10.52
C VAL A 107 10.33 -7.52 -11.05
N THR A 108 9.38 -8.14 -11.76
CA THR A 108 9.61 -9.44 -12.38
C THR A 108 10.49 -9.31 -13.63
N LYS A 109 11.09 -10.41 -14.08
CA LYS A 109 11.92 -10.49 -15.29
C LYS A 109 11.23 -9.93 -16.54
N ASN A 110 9.91 -10.06 -16.60
CA ASN A 110 9.11 -9.55 -17.71
C ASN A 110 8.79 -8.05 -17.59
N GLY A 111 9.36 -7.36 -16.59
CA GLY A 111 9.14 -5.94 -16.33
C GLY A 111 7.80 -5.62 -15.68
N LYS A 112 7.04 -6.63 -15.19
CA LYS A 112 5.80 -6.40 -14.47
C LYS A 112 6.11 -5.97 -13.03
N ASN A 113 5.52 -4.86 -12.62
CA ASN A 113 5.53 -4.39 -11.24
C ASN A 113 4.50 -5.17 -10.42
N ILE A 114 4.92 -5.69 -9.27
CA ILE A 114 4.05 -6.32 -8.28
C ILE A 114 4.21 -5.51 -7.00
N PHE A 115 3.08 -5.11 -6.44
CA PHE A 115 2.99 -4.35 -5.20
C PHE A 115 2.70 -5.33 -4.05
N PRO A 116 3.68 -5.59 -3.15
CA PRO A 116 3.47 -6.51 -2.03
C PRO A 116 2.22 -6.18 -1.22
N GLU A 117 1.97 -4.90 -1.00
CA GLU A 117 0.85 -4.40 -0.22
C GLU A 117 -0.52 -4.76 -0.84
N GLU A 118 -0.62 -4.82 -2.17
CA GLU A 118 -1.85 -5.25 -2.86
C GLU A 118 -2.09 -6.75 -2.67
N VAL A 119 -1.03 -7.55 -2.74
CA VAL A 119 -1.09 -9.01 -2.49
C VAL A 119 -1.45 -9.29 -1.04
N GLU A 120 -0.78 -8.61 -0.09
CA GLU A 120 -1.08 -8.67 1.34
C GLU A 120 -2.54 -8.31 1.63
N PHE A 121 -3.03 -7.21 1.04
CA PHE A 121 -4.42 -6.78 1.20
C PHE A 121 -5.40 -7.85 0.70
N THR A 122 -5.11 -8.50 -0.43
CA THR A 122 -5.97 -9.55 -0.98
C THR A 122 -5.99 -10.78 -0.06
N LEU A 123 -4.83 -11.23 0.40
CA LEU A 123 -4.72 -12.36 1.32
C LEU A 123 -5.40 -12.10 2.67
N LEU A 124 -5.32 -10.88 3.20
CA LEU A 124 -5.98 -10.47 4.45
C LEU A 124 -7.53 -10.39 4.36
N GLN A 125 -8.13 -10.58 3.17
CA GLN A 125 -9.59 -10.75 3.07
C GLN A 125 -10.05 -12.12 3.60
N SER A 126 -9.14 -13.10 3.68
CA SER A 126 -9.44 -14.40 4.31
C SER A 126 -9.60 -14.25 5.82
N PRO A 127 -10.67 -14.79 6.43
CA PRO A 127 -10.84 -14.77 7.88
C PRO A 127 -9.82 -15.65 8.62
N TYR A 128 -9.09 -16.50 7.90
CA TYR A 128 -8.12 -17.44 8.45
C TYR A 128 -6.68 -16.94 8.44
N ILE A 129 -6.44 -15.75 7.83
CA ILE A 129 -5.13 -15.10 7.77
C ILE A 129 -5.15 -13.87 8.66
N LYS A 130 -4.34 -13.89 9.72
CA LYS A 130 -4.25 -12.80 10.70
C LYS A 130 -3.23 -11.74 10.31
N GLU A 131 -2.07 -12.21 9.84
CA GLU A 131 -0.99 -11.33 9.38
C GLU A 131 -0.32 -11.98 8.17
N VAL A 132 0.16 -11.15 7.25
CA VAL A 132 0.93 -11.60 6.08
C VAL A 132 1.98 -10.56 5.74
N VAL A 133 3.13 -11.04 5.29
CA VAL A 133 4.20 -10.21 4.72
C VAL A 133 4.62 -10.83 3.41
N VAL A 134 4.64 -10.01 2.35
CA VAL A 134 5.00 -10.43 0.99
C VAL A 134 6.32 -9.80 0.58
N TRP A 135 7.22 -10.58 -0.01
CA TRP A 135 8.48 -10.08 -0.56
C TRP A 135 8.92 -10.88 -1.78
N GLY A 136 9.86 -10.31 -2.53
CA GLY A 136 10.51 -10.97 -3.66
C GLY A 136 11.92 -11.43 -3.32
N LEU A 137 12.31 -12.59 -3.83
CA LEU A 137 13.70 -13.03 -3.83
C LEU A 137 14.11 -13.39 -5.26
N ASP A 138 15.30 -12.91 -5.65
CA ASP A 138 15.88 -13.28 -6.94
C ASP A 138 16.34 -14.73 -6.91
N ASP A 139 15.78 -15.55 -7.80
CA ASP A 139 16.23 -16.92 -7.99
C ASP A 139 17.44 -16.96 -8.93
N GLU A 140 18.60 -17.28 -8.38
CA GLU A 140 19.85 -17.35 -9.12
C GLU A 140 19.83 -18.33 -10.31
N LYS A 141 18.93 -19.34 -10.30
CA LYS A 141 18.85 -20.37 -11.34
C LYS A 141 18.00 -19.94 -12.54
N SER A 142 16.87 -19.33 -12.29
CA SER A 142 15.95 -18.85 -13.34
C SER A 142 16.28 -17.42 -13.76
N GLY A 143 16.93 -16.64 -12.89
CA GLY A 143 17.15 -15.20 -13.04
C GLY A 143 15.84 -14.41 -13.00
N ASP A 144 14.80 -14.97 -12.39
CA ASP A 144 13.52 -14.33 -12.15
C ASP A 144 13.35 -14.02 -10.66
N THR A 145 12.45 -13.10 -10.33
CA THR A 145 12.09 -12.82 -8.94
C THR A 145 10.91 -13.70 -8.54
N VAL A 146 11.11 -14.55 -7.55
CA VAL A 146 10.06 -15.39 -6.96
C VAL A 146 9.41 -14.63 -5.80
N ILE A 147 8.08 -14.63 -5.77
CA ILE A 147 7.31 -13.97 -4.71
C ILE A 147 7.08 -14.97 -3.59
N TYR A 148 7.36 -14.54 -2.38
CA TYR A 148 7.14 -15.27 -1.14
C TYR A 148 6.15 -14.54 -0.26
N ALA A 149 5.40 -15.31 0.53
CA ALA A 149 4.52 -14.79 1.56
C ALA A 149 4.75 -15.54 2.87
N ASP A 150 5.05 -14.82 3.93
CA ASP A 150 4.98 -15.34 5.30
C ASP A 150 3.60 -15.05 5.85
N ILE A 151 2.87 -16.11 6.18
CA ILE A 151 1.48 -16.03 6.64
C ILE A 151 1.37 -16.48 8.08
N PHE A 152 0.83 -15.63 8.95
CA PHE A 152 0.45 -15.98 10.30
C PHE A 152 -1.06 -16.27 10.33
N PRO A 153 -1.45 -17.56 10.58
CA PRO A 153 -2.85 -17.95 10.54
C PRO A 153 -3.63 -17.45 11.78
N ASP A 154 -4.92 -17.19 11.61
CA ASP A 154 -5.84 -16.99 12.73
C ASP A 154 -6.29 -18.34 13.29
N CYS A 155 -5.56 -18.82 14.29
CA CYS A 155 -5.83 -20.12 14.92
C CYS A 155 -7.20 -20.18 15.60
N ASP A 156 -7.74 -19.06 16.10
CA ASP A 156 -9.04 -19.01 16.75
C ASP A 156 -10.16 -19.17 15.71
N ALA A 157 -10.08 -18.44 14.61
CA ALA A 157 -11.02 -18.55 13.49
C ALA A 157 -10.97 -19.94 12.83
N LEU A 158 -9.78 -20.50 12.66
CA LEU A 158 -9.61 -21.87 12.16
C LEU A 158 -10.24 -22.90 13.08
N LYS A 159 -10.04 -22.78 14.39
CA LYS A 159 -10.62 -23.69 15.39
C LYS A 159 -12.14 -23.59 15.43
N GLU A 160 -12.69 -22.40 15.31
CA GLU A 160 -14.15 -22.18 15.27
C GLU A 160 -14.79 -22.84 14.04
N SER A 161 -14.11 -22.77 12.88
CA SER A 161 -14.65 -23.25 11.61
C SER A 161 -14.41 -24.74 11.35
N TYR A 162 -13.26 -25.25 11.77
CA TYR A 162 -12.79 -26.61 11.43
C TYR A 162 -12.51 -27.51 12.63
N GLY A 163 -12.60 -26.98 13.88
CA GLY A 163 -12.21 -27.69 15.09
C GLY A 163 -10.69 -27.72 15.28
N ASP A 164 -10.21 -28.69 16.07
CA ASP A 164 -8.77 -28.83 16.35
C ASP A 164 -8.06 -29.43 15.12
N LEU A 165 -7.30 -28.60 14.41
CA LEU A 165 -6.48 -29.00 13.26
C LEU A 165 -5.04 -29.32 13.69
N THR A 166 -4.41 -30.25 12.97
CA THR A 166 -2.96 -30.45 13.02
C THR A 166 -2.25 -29.34 12.27
N SER A 167 -0.93 -29.20 12.45
CA SER A 167 -0.12 -28.22 11.68
C SER A 167 -0.27 -28.41 10.17
N ASP A 168 -0.34 -29.64 9.68
CA ASP A 168 -0.56 -29.92 8.25
C ASP A 168 -1.99 -29.56 7.82
N GLY A 169 -2.99 -29.74 8.70
CA GLY A 169 -4.36 -29.31 8.45
C GLY A 169 -4.48 -27.80 8.30
N ILE A 170 -3.82 -27.03 9.18
CA ILE A 170 -3.74 -25.57 9.10
C ILE A 170 -3.07 -25.16 7.77
N ARG A 171 -1.93 -25.76 7.45
CA ARG A 171 -1.23 -25.48 6.20
C ARG A 171 -2.12 -25.68 4.98
N ASN A 172 -2.82 -26.82 4.88
CA ASN A 172 -3.69 -27.11 3.75
C ASN A 172 -4.83 -26.09 3.60
N VAL A 173 -5.41 -25.60 4.70
CA VAL A 173 -6.44 -24.56 4.64
C VAL A 173 -5.83 -23.25 4.13
N ILE A 174 -4.69 -22.83 4.65
CA ILE A 174 -4.03 -21.58 4.23
C ILE A 174 -3.57 -21.65 2.77
N GLU A 175 -3.01 -22.77 2.31
CA GLU A 175 -2.66 -22.95 0.90
C GLU A 175 -3.91 -22.83 0.00
N GLY A 176 -5.04 -23.38 0.41
CA GLY A 176 -6.31 -23.21 -0.30
C GLY A 176 -6.80 -21.75 -0.35
N GLU A 177 -6.59 -20.96 0.69
CA GLU A 177 -6.90 -19.53 0.70
C GLU A 177 -5.98 -18.74 -0.24
N VAL A 178 -4.70 -19.07 -0.28
CA VAL A 178 -3.72 -18.45 -1.20
C VAL A 178 -4.05 -18.75 -2.66
N ASP A 179 -4.44 -19.99 -2.96
CA ASP A 179 -4.80 -20.41 -4.34
C ASP A 179 -6.08 -19.74 -4.85
N ASN A 180 -6.96 -19.27 -3.94
CA ASN A 180 -8.23 -18.62 -4.28
C ASN A 180 -8.14 -17.08 -4.30
N ALA A 181 -7.01 -16.49 -3.88
CA ALA A 181 -6.80 -15.05 -3.80
C ALA A 181 -6.28 -14.47 -5.12
#